data_69aad8e5879186dc30715f6b3d1f52b0
#
_entry.id   69aad8e5879186dc30715f6b3d1f52b0
#
_cell.length_a   1.000
_cell.length_b   1.000
_cell.length_c   1.000
_cell.angle_alpha   90.00
_cell.angle_beta   90.00
_cell.angle_gamma   90.00
#
_symmetry.space_group_name_H-M   'P 1'
#
loop_
_entity.id
_entity.type
_entity.pdbx_description
1 polymer ?
#
loop_
_entity_poly.entity_id
_entity_poly.type
_entity_poly.pdbx_seq_one_letter_code
_entity_poly.pdbx_strand_id
1 'polypeptide(L)'
;MGLPNSQHIGKILVDPRNSDVVLVAAEGPLWSAGGERGGYRTDDGGKTWTATLTIDENTGATDLEFAPGDPNTVYAAAYQRRRHVAGFLSGGPGSGIHKSMDGGKTWRKVTTGLPGGDKGKIGLAVTPADPTIVYATIEASNAERGFYRSRDRGESWEKRNSYISGGTGPHYYQEIEASPTDADVVYQADVFINVTRDGGASFNVLETGHTKHSDNHAIWIDAKNTRHLLVGTDAGLYESFDDGREFRHFPNLPVSQFYK
;
A
#
# COMPACT_ATOMS: atom_id res chain seq x y z
N MET A 1 -9.61 22.17 4.94
CA MET A 1 -9.29 21.43 6.16
C MET A 1 -7.86 20.98 6.12
N GLY A 2 -7.12 21.22 7.11
CA GLY A 2 -5.90 20.65 7.66
C GLY A 2 -4.62 20.46 6.83
N LEU A 3 -4.65 19.99 5.61
CA LEU A 3 -3.47 19.69 4.79
C LEU A 3 -3.60 20.25 3.36
N PRO A 4 -3.59 21.60 3.18
CA PRO A 4 -3.90 22.23 1.90
C PRO A 4 -2.83 22.03 0.82
N ASN A 5 -1.59 21.71 1.19
CA ASN A 5 -0.47 21.54 0.28
C ASN A 5 -0.07 20.08 0.09
N SER A 6 -0.90 19.11 0.54
CA SER A 6 -0.61 17.68 0.38
C SER A 6 -0.79 17.21 -1.06
N GLN A 7 -1.75 17.78 -1.78
CA GLN A 7 -2.18 17.47 -3.15
C GLN A 7 -2.61 16.02 -3.38
N HIS A 8 -1.84 15.04 -2.85
CA HIS A 8 -2.12 13.61 -3.01
C HIS A 8 -2.07 12.93 -1.64
N ILE A 9 -3.14 12.19 -1.33
CA ILE A 9 -3.25 11.34 -0.15
C ILE A 9 -3.23 9.89 -0.59
N GLY A 10 -2.28 9.12 -0.11
CA GLY A 10 -2.15 7.69 -0.42
C GLY A 10 -3.02 6.80 0.45
N LYS A 11 -3.13 7.11 1.75
CA LYS A 11 -3.89 6.29 2.70
C LYS A 11 -4.42 7.13 3.86
N ILE A 12 -5.57 6.74 4.37
CA ILE A 12 -6.17 7.30 5.59
C ILE A 12 -6.50 6.14 6.53
N LEU A 13 -5.99 6.19 7.76
CA LEU A 13 -6.31 5.23 8.81
C LEU A 13 -7.02 5.93 9.96
N VAL A 14 -8.18 5.43 10.33
CA VAL A 14 -8.92 5.86 11.52
C VAL A 14 -8.64 4.87 12.65
N ASP A 15 -8.20 5.36 13.81
CA ASP A 15 -7.96 4.48 14.97
C ASP A 15 -9.28 3.82 15.40
N PRO A 16 -9.36 2.49 15.40
CA PRO A 16 -10.60 1.78 15.71
C PRO A 16 -11.07 1.96 17.17
N ARG A 17 -10.20 2.50 18.05
CA ARG A 17 -10.52 2.78 19.45
C ARG A 17 -11.07 4.20 19.66
N ASN A 18 -10.71 5.14 18.76
CA ASN A 18 -11.10 6.53 18.87
C ASN A 18 -11.09 7.20 17.48
N SER A 19 -12.26 7.52 16.96
CA SER A 19 -12.43 8.12 15.63
C SER A 19 -11.87 9.56 15.51
N ASP A 20 -11.55 10.22 16.63
CA ASP A 20 -10.86 11.52 16.60
C ASP A 20 -9.37 11.37 16.27
N VAL A 21 -8.82 10.16 16.37
CA VAL A 21 -7.44 9.85 16.01
C VAL A 21 -7.39 9.31 14.58
N VAL A 22 -6.75 10.05 13.69
CA VAL A 22 -6.59 9.68 12.28
C VAL A 22 -5.15 9.88 11.84
N LEU A 23 -4.63 8.93 11.08
CA LEU A 23 -3.34 9.05 10.39
C LEU A 23 -3.57 9.20 8.89
N VAL A 24 -2.73 9.99 8.26
CA VAL A 24 -2.77 10.24 6.81
C VAL A 24 -1.38 10.06 6.22
N ALA A 25 -1.30 9.26 5.15
CA ALA A 25 -0.14 9.20 4.28
C ALA A 25 -0.27 10.29 3.22
N ALA A 26 0.54 11.33 3.30
CA ALA A 26 0.57 12.42 2.34
C ALA A 26 1.75 12.24 1.38
N GLU A 27 1.46 12.07 0.10
CA GLU A 27 2.49 11.93 -0.93
C GLU A 27 3.10 13.26 -1.32
N GLY A 28 2.37 14.36 -1.13
CA GLY A 28 2.76 15.71 -1.46
C GLY A 28 2.69 16.06 -2.94
N PRO A 29 3.09 17.28 -3.30
CA PRO A 29 3.06 17.76 -4.67
C PRO A 29 3.91 16.91 -5.61
N LEU A 30 3.35 16.54 -6.77
CA LEU A 30 4.07 15.72 -7.75
C LEU A 30 5.14 16.53 -8.52
N TRP A 31 4.86 17.82 -8.79
CA TRP A 31 5.68 18.65 -9.69
C TRP A 31 6.60 19.64 -8.96
N SER A 32 6.54 19.71 -7.64
CA SER A 32 7.40 20.57 -6.82
C SER A 32 7.97 19.84 -5.62
N ALA A 33 9.06 20.32 -5.08
CA ALA A 33 9.56 19.90 -3.78
C ALA A 33 8.72 20.51 -2.65
N GLY A 34 8.82 19.97 -1.44
CA GLY A 34 8.13 20.47 -0.26
C GLY A 34 6.63 20.15 -0.24
N GLY A 35 5.84 21.04 0.32
CA GLY A 35 4.43 20.79 0.65
C GLY A 35 4.29 19.86 1.87
N GLU A 36 3.06 19.41 2.12
CA GLU A 36 2.83 18.43 3.18
C GLU A 36 3.11 17.03 2.65
N ARG A 37 4.27 16.47 3.05
CA ARG A 37 4.77 15.14 2.69
C ARG A 37 5.04 14.32 3.94
N GLY A 38 4.76 13.01 3.87
CA GLY A 38 5.03 12.07 4.94
C GLY A 38 3.80 11.63 5.70
N GLY A 39 3.96 11.32 6.98
CA GLY A 39 2.88 10.89 7.85
C GLY A 39 2.34 12.05 8.70
N TYR A 40 1.04 12.24 8.68
CA TYR A 40 0.34 13.23 9.50
C TYR A 40 -0.64 12.54 10.45
N ARG A 41 -0.78 13.11 11.63
CA ARG A 41 -1.68 12.61 12.65
C ARG A 41 -2.55 13.75 13.22
N THR A 42 -3.82 13.44 13.46
CA THR A 42 -4.74 14.25 14.27
C THR A 42 -5.17 13.47 15.51
N ASP A 43 -5.47 14.18 16.58
CA ASP A 43 -6.06 13.65 17.81
C ASP A 43 -7.41 14.34 18.14
N ASP A 44 -7.93 15.16 17.21
CA ASP A 44 -9.10 16.03 17.42
C ASP A 44 -10.12 15.98 16.26
N GLY A 45 -10.17 14.88 15.53
CA GLY A 45 -11.12 14.69 14.42
C GLY A 45 -10.78 15.54 13.20
N GLY A 46 -9.49 15.82 12.97
CA GLY A 46 -9.00 16.54 11.80
C GLY A 46 -9.06 18.06 11.89
N LYS A 47 -9.29 18.62 13.08
CA LYS A 47 -9.25 20.09 13.30
C LYS A 47 -7.82 20.59 13.23
N THR A 48 -6.88 19.85 13.83
CA THR A 48 -5.44 20.11 13.75
C THR A 48 -4.67 18.88 13.30
N TRP A 49 -3.54 19.09 12.62
CA TRP A 49 -2.69 18.03 12.11
C TRP A 49 -1.23 18.26 12.50
N THR A 50 -0.58 17.21 12.94
CA THR A 50 0.84 17.20 13.29
C THR A 50 1.59 16.30 12.31
N ALA A 51 2.66 16.82 11.70
CA ALA A 51 3.59 15.99 10.93
C ALA A 51 4.37 15.10 11.91
N THR A 52 4.19 13.78 11.82
CA THR A 52 4.85 12.81 12.70
C THR A 52 5.94 12.01 11.98
N LEU A 53 5.84 11.85 10.65
CA LEU A 53 6.88 11.25 9.82
C LEU A 53 7.29 12.25 8.73
N THR A 54 8.48 12.82 8.86
CA THR A 54 9.07 13.73 7.87
C THR A 54 10.44 13.21 7.49
N ILE A 55 10.75 13.12 6.20
CA ILE A 55 12.00 12.57 5.69
C ILE A 55 12.79 13.66 4.96
N ASP A 56 12.33 14.07 3.78
CA ASP A 56 12.93 15.16 2.99
C ASP A 56 11.86 15.84 2.11
N GLU A 57 12.26 16.88 1.37
CA GLU A 57 11.36 17.68 0.52
C GLU A 57 10.78 16.94 -0.69
N ASN A 58 11.26 15.74 -1.03
CA ASN A 58 10.81 14.93 -2.16
C ASN A 58 10.17 13.62 -1.73
N THR A 59 10.18 13.29 -0.42
CA THR A 59 9.72 12.01 0.09
C THR A 59 8.42 12.14 0.86
N GLY A 60 7.35 11.54 0.35
CA GLY A 60 6.05 11.42 0.99
C GLY A 60 5.81 10.01 1.53
N ALA A 61 4.65 9.81 2.16
CA ALA A 61 4.14 8.50 2.51
C ALA A 61 3.05 8.09 1.50
N THR A 62 3.09 6.84 1.04
CA THR A 62 2.15 6.31 0.05
C THR A 62 1.19 5.30 0.68
N ASP A 63 1.61 4.66 1.77
CA ASP A 63 0.82 3.62 2.41
C ASP A 63 0.98 3.63 3.92
N LEU A 64 -0.06 3.20 4.63
CA LEU A 64 -0.12 3.05 6.09
C LEU A 64 -0.94 1.82 6.44
N GLU A 65 -0.47 1.03 7.42
CA GLU A 65 -1.20 -0.12 7.92
C GLU A 65 -1.12 -0.20 9.45
N PHE A 66 -2.27 -0.38 10.13
CA PHE A 66 -2.27 -0.80 11.52
C PHE A 66 -1.94 -2.28 11.66
N ALA A 67 -1.09 -2.63 12.60
CA ALA A 67 -0.96 -4.04 12.97
C ALA A 67 -2.31 -4.59 13.46
N PRO A 68 -2.76 -5.73 12.95
CA PRO A 68 -4.04 -6.32 13.36
C PRO A 68 -4.11 -6.55 14.87
N GLY A 69 -5.15 -6.00 15.50
CA GLY A 69 -5.36 -6.08 16.94
C GLY A 69 -4.48 -5.17 17.81
N ASP A 70 -3.55 -4.42 17.22
CA ASP A 70 -2.67 -3.50 17.94
C ASP A 70 -2.50 -2.16 17.19
N PRO A 71 -3.44 -1.21 17.33
CA PRO A 71 -3.35 0.10 16.68
C PRO A 71 -2.23 1.01 17.20
N ASN A 72 -1.47 0.60 18.23
CA ASN A 72 -0.24 1.31 18.59
C ASN A 72 0.90 1.01 17.63
N THR A 73 0.91 -0.19 17.04
CA THR A 73 1.88 -0.55 16.00
C THR A 73 1.33 -0.14 14.64
N VAL A 74 2.09 0.71 13.94
CA VAL A 74 1.73 1.21 12.59
C VAL A 74 2.94 1.06 11.66
N TYR A 75 2.68 0.64 10.43
CA TYR A 75 3.67 0.59 9.36
C TYR A 75 3.39 1.71 8.37
N ALA A 76 4.45 2.29 7.81
CA ALA A 76 4.36 3.32 6.78
C ALA A 76 5.34 3.02 5.63
N ALA A 77 4.87 3.12 4.41
CA ALA A 77 5.71 3.11 3.22
C ALA A 77 6.00 4.55 2.79
N ALA A 78 7.29 4.91 2.76
CA ALA A 78 7.76 6.19 2.27
C ALA A 78 8.25 6.05 0.82
N TYR A 79 7.96 7.04 -0.01
CA TYR A 79 8.32 7.07 -1.40
C TYR A 79 8.89 8.43 -1.81
N GLN A 80 10.13 8.42 -2.29
CA GLN A 80 10.79 9.60 -2.85
C GLN A 80 10.39 9.75 -4.31
N ARG A 81 9.60 10.79 -4.62
CA ARG A 81 9.11 11.02 -5.99
C ARG A 81 8.95 12.50 -6.32
N ARG A 82 9.28 12.84 -7.56
CA ARG A 82 8.97 14.14 -8.16
C ARG A 82 9.05 14.09 -9.68
N ARG A 83 8.10 14.72 -10.36
CA ARG A 83 8.15 14.93 -11.81
C ARG A 83 8.82 16.24 -12.15
N HIS A 84 9.55 16.21 -13.26
CA HIS A 84 10.13 17.37 -13.95
C HIS A 84 9.75 17.29 -15.43
N VAL A 85 9.88 18.40 -16.15
CA VAL A 85 9.63 18.43 -17.60
C VAL A 85 10.52 17.42 -18.36
N ALA A 86 11.74 17.21 -17.88
CA ALA A 86 12.74 16.36 -18.53
C ALA A 86 12.96 15.00 -17.81
N GLY A 87 12.19 14.68 -16.75
CA GLY A 87 12.41 13.44 -16.04
C GLY A 87 11.47 13.19 -14.88
N PHE A 88 11.60 11.98 -14.32
CA PHE A 88 10.82 11.53 -13.17
C PHE A 88 11.75 10.95 -12.11
N LEU A 89 11.79 11.58 -10.94
CA LEU A 89 12.41 11.01 -9.75
C LEU A 89 11.44 9.95 -9.20
N SER A 90 11.79 8.68 -9.37
CA SER A 90 10.98 7.54 -8.93
C SER A 90 11.85 6.64 -8.06
N GLY A 91 11.98 7.02 -6.80
CA GLY A 91 12.82 6.33 -5.83
C GLY A 91 14.02 7.11 -5.37
N GLY A 92 14.70 6.59 -4.37
CA GLY A 92 15.89 7.16 -3.78
C GLY A 92 16.08 6.76 -2.31
N PRO A 93 17.10 7.34 -1.63
CA PRO A 93 17.44 6.98 -0.25
C PRO A 93 16.33 7.34 0.77
N GLY A 94 15.44 8.28 0.43
CA GLY A 94 14.29 8.64 1.25
C GLY A 94 13.25 7.54 1.33
N SER A 95 13.09 6.73 0.28
CA SER A 95 12.14 5.62 0.26
C SER A 95 12.49 4.54 1.29
N GLY A 96 11.46 3.92 1.86
CA GLY A 96 11.65 2.85 2.83
C GLY A 96 10.43 2.57 3.68
N ILE A 97 10.54 1.54 4.51
CA ILE A 97 9.52 1.17 5.48
C ILE A 97 9.86 1.80 6.84
N HIS A 98 8.85 2.39 7.46
CA HIS A 98 8.94 2.94 8.81
C HIS A 98 7.92 2.26 9.71
N LYS A 99 8.28 2.10 10.99
CA LYS A 99 7.42 1.48 12.01
C LYS A 99 7.28 2.42 13.20
N SER A 100 6.06 2.58 13.66
CA SER A 100 5.71 3.22 14.91
C SER A 100 5.25 2.17 15.92
N MET A 101 5.45 2.43 17.21
CA MET A 101 5.01 1.62 18.34
C MET A 101 4.12 2.43 19.31
N ASP A 102 3.74 3.65 18.93
CA ASP A 102 3.00 4.61 19.78
C ASP A 102 1.81 5.26 19.04
N GLY A 103 1.23 4.52 18.09
CA GLY A 103 0.07 4.97 17.32
C GLY A 103 0.41 6.04 16.29
N GLY A 104 1.61 5.99 15.72
CA GLY A 104 2.03 6.91 14.67
C GLY A 104 2.53 8.27 15.17
N LYS A 105 2.89 8.38 16.46
CA LYS A 105 3.46 9.63 17.02
C LYS A 105 4.95 9.75 16.72
N THR A 106 5.69 8.62 16.84
CA THR A 106 7.11 8.54 16.49
C THR A 106 7.39 7.35 15.59
N TRP A 107 8.44 7.43 14.79
CA TRP A 107 8.76 6.45 13.76
C TRP A 107 10.23 6.10 13.74
N ARG A 108 10.53 4.83 13.42
CA ARG A 108 11.89 4.38 13.10
C ARG A 108 11.91 3.71 11.73
N LYS A 109 12.98 3.92 10.98
CA LYS A 109 13.18 3.22 9.69
C LYS A 109 13.53 1.75 9.96
N VAL A 110 12.92 0.84 9.21
CA VAL A 110 13.20 -0.59 9.24
C VAL A 110 14.15 -0.92 8.09
N THR A 111 15.20 -1.72 8.37
CA THR A 111 16.24 -2.03 7.37
C THR A 111 16.65 -3.50 7.33
N THR A 112 16.40 -4.27 8.41
CA THR A 112 16.87 -5.66 8.54
C THR A 112 16.21 -6.57 7.50
N GLY A 113 17.03 -7.13 6.59
CA GLY A 113 16.56 -8.03 5.55
C GLY A 113 15.88 -7.36 4.34
N LEU A 114 15.79 -6.03 4.35
CA LEU A 114 15.27 -5.23 3.23
C LEU A 114 16.39 -4.80 2.27
N PRO A 115 16.08 -4.40 1.02
CA PRO A 115 17.07 -3.86 0.09
C PRO A 115 17.96 -2.78 0.72
N GLY A 116 19.27 -2.90 0.51
CA GLY A 116 20.24 -1.95 1.06
C GLY A 116 20.36 -0.66 0.27
N GLY A 117 20.11 -0.71 -1.04
CA GLY A 117 20.17 0.42 -1.95
C GLY A 117 18.91 1.28 -1.98
N ASP A 118 18.86 2.16 -2.99
CA ASP A 118 17.70 3.00 -3.26
C ASP A 118 16.47 2.16 -3.57
N LYS A 119 15.31 2.61 -3.07
CA LYS A 119 14.01 1.97 -3.25
C LYS A 119 13.07 2.91 -3.98
N GLY A 120 12.21 2.34 -4.81
CA GLY A 120 11.08 3.03 -5.41
C GLY A 120 9.83 2.94 -4.53
N LYS A 121 8.67 2.74 -5.17
CA LYS A 121 7.38 2.59 -4.49
C LYS A 121 7.32 1.27 -3.73
N ILE A 122 6.68 1.30 -2.58
CA ILE A 122 6.48 0.15 -1.68
C ILE A 122 5.00 0.05 -1.37
N GLY A 123 4.42 -1.14 -1.49
CA GLY A 123 3.11 -1.48 -0.97
C GLY A 123 3.24 -2.36 0.28
N LEU A 124 2.33 -2.19 1.21
CA LEU A 124 2.29 -2.94 2.47
C LEU A 124 0.97 -3.70 2.60
N ALA A 125 1.01 -4.85 3.24
CA ALA A 125 -0.20 -5.55 3.67
C ALA A 125 0.02 -6.26 5.00
N VAL A 126 -1.04 -6.29 5.80
CA VAL A 126 -1.11 -7.02 7.07
C VAL A 126 -2.34 -7.94 7.05
N THR A 127 -2.34 -8.97 7.89
CA THR A 127 -3.48 -9.89 7.96
C THR A 127 -3.86 -10.22 9.39
N PRO A 128 -5.14 -10.18 9.75
CA PRO A 128 -5.61 -10.65 11.05
C PRO A 128 -5.50 -12.18 11.22
N ALA A 129 -5.33 -12.94 10.13
CA ALA A 129 -5.11 -14.39 10.20
C ALA A 129 -3.82 -14.75 10.95
N ASP A 130 -2.78 -13.92 10.84
CA ASP A 130 -1.56 -13.99 11.66
C ASP A 130 -0.99 -12.58 11.86
N PRO A 131 -1.24 -11.94 13.02
CA PRO A 131 -0.77 -10.58 13.31
C PRO A 131 0.75 -10.41 13.37
N THR A 132 1.54 -11.48 13.31
CA THR A 132 3.00 -11.41 13.25
C THR A 132 3.51 -11.20 11.82
N ILE A 133 2.67 -11.50 10.83
CA ILE A 133 3.03 -11.41 9.41
C ILE A 133 2.75 -10.01 8.87
N VAL A 134 3.75 -9.47 8.18
CA VAL A 134 3.64 -8.25 7.35
C VAL A 134 4.25 -8.55 6.00
N TYR A 135 3.58 -8.12 4.93
CA TYR A 135 4.06 -8.23 3.57
C TYR A 135 4.46 -6.88 3.01
N ALA A 136 5.43 -6.90 2.11
CA ALA A 136 5.80 -5.73 1.32
C ALA A 136 6.17 -6.13 -0.11
N THR A 137 5.67 -5.38 -1.08
CA THR A 137 6.21 -5.40 -2.44
C THR A 137 7.11 -4.18 -2.61
N ILE A 138 8.34 -4.37 -3.07
CA ILE A 138 9.38 -3.34 -3.04
C ILE A 138 10.03 -3.18 -4.41
N GLU A 139 9.87 -2.00 -5.01
CA GLU A 139 10.68 -1.57 -6.15
C GLU A 139 12.10 -1.25 -5.67
N ALA A 140 13.09 -1.84 -6.32
CA ALA A 140 14.52 -1.64 -6.02
C ALA A 140 15.38 -2.03 -7.24
N SER A 141 16.67 -2.18 -7.07
CA SER A 141 17.55 -2.76 -8.09
C SER A 141 17.05 -4.15 -8.53
N ASN A 142 17.39 -4.59 -9.75
CA ASN A 142 16.92 -5.87 -10.28
C ASN A 142 17.23 -7.08 -9.38
N ALA A 143 18.32 -7.03 -8.62
CA ALA A 143 18.71 -8.11 -7.70
C ALA A 143 17.88 -8.09 -6.41
N GLU A 144 17.48 -6.90 -5.94
CA GLU A 144 16.87 -6.70 -4.64
C GLU A 144 15.35 -6.50 -4.71
N ARG A 145 14.80 -6.02 -5.84
CA ARG A 145 13.34 -5.85 -6.00
C ARG A 145 12.60 -7.15 -5.74
N GLY A 146 11.38 -7.05 -5.23
CA GLY A 146 10.56 -8.24 -5.08
C GLY A 146 9.52 -8.14 -3.98
N PHE A 147 8.97 -9.30 -3.67
CA PHE A 147 7.99 -9.50 -2.62
C PHE A 147 8.70 -10.02 -1.35
N TYR A 148 8.45 -9.35 -0.25
CA TYR A 148 9.07 -9.58 1.05
C TYR A 148 8.03 -9.94 2.09
N ARG A 149 8.43 -10.76 3.07
CA ARG A 149 7.61 -11.13 4.22
C ARG A 149 8.40 -10.94 5.51
N SER A 150 7.77 -10.36 6.50
CA SER A 150 8.17 -10.41 7.90
C SER A 150 7.32 -11.44 8.64
N ARG A 151 7.88 -12.10 9.66
CA ARG A 151 7.19 -13.00 10.59
C ARG A 151 7.33 -12.56 12.05
N ASP A 152 7.85 -11.37 12.27
CA ASP A 152 8.16 -10.79 13.57
C ASP A 152 7.64 -9.35 13.69
N ARG A 153 6.46 -9.10 13.11
CA ARG A 153 5.80 -7.78 13.12
C ARG A 153 6.65 -6.69 12.49
N GLY A 154 7.35 -7.00 11.39
CA GLY A 154 8.13 -6.03 10.64
C GLY A 154 9.50 -5.69 11.23
N GLU A 155 10.03 -6.48 12.17
CA GLU A 155 11.38 -6.27 12.70
C GLU A 155 12.46 -6.72 11.71
N SER A 156 12.24 -7.88 11.08
CA SER A 156 13.10 -8.42 10.04
C SER A 156 12.29 -8.94 8.86
N TRP A 157 12.92 -9.01 7.70
CA TRP A 157 12.27 -9.33 6.44
C TRP A 157 13.06 -10.36 5.65
N GLU A 158 12.35 -11.24 4.97
CA GLU A 158 12.90 -12.20 4.02
C GLU A 158 12.32 -11.95 2.63
N LYS A 159 13.17 -11.96 1.60
CA LYS A 159 12.73 -11.93 0.21
C LYS A 159 12.12 -13.27 -0.16
N ARG A 160 10.86 -13.25 -0.63
CA ARG A 160 10.12 -14.43 -1.02
C ARG A 160 10.19 -14.69 -2.52
N ASN A 161 10.11 -13.61 -3.32
CA ASN A 161 10.07 -13.68 -4.77
C ASN A 161 10.64 -12.39 -5.37
N SER A 162 11.07 -12.43 -6.63
CA SER A 162 11.52 -11.25 -7.37
C SER A 162 10.38 -10.54 -8.13
N TYR A 163 9.15 -11.04 -8.02
CA TYR A 163 7.99 -10.42 -8.65
C TYR A 163 7.66 -9.10 -7.97
N ILE A 164 7.42 -8.08 -8.78
CA ILE A 164 6.80 -6.82 -8.40
C ILE A 164 5.76 -6.49 -9.48
N SER A 165 4.67 -5.82 -9.09
CA SER A 165 3.71 -5.31 -10.07
C SER A 165 4.34 -4.24 -10.94
N GLY A 166 3.79 -4.02 -12.10
CA GLY A 166 4.13 -2.90 -12.91
C GLY A 166 4.57 -3.20 -14.32
N GLY A 167 3.70 -3.80 -15.11
CA GLY A 167 3.88 -3.90 -16.55
C GLY A 167 4.10 -2.55 -17.22
N THR A 168 3.59 -1.46 -16.65
CA THR A 168 3.74 -0.06 -17.11
C THR A 168 4.62 0.79 -16.19
N GLY A 169 5.04 0.26 -15.05
CA GLY A 169 5.90 0.91 -14.08
C GLY A 169 5.37 0.81 -12.65
N PRO A 170 6.23 0.43 -11.69
CA PRO A 170 5.83 0.20 -10.31
C PRO A 170 5.22 1.42 -9.62
N HIS A 171 5.48 2.63 -10.11
CA HIS A 171 4.93 3.86 -9.55
C HIS A 171 3.41 4.02 -9.69
N TYR A 172 2.77 3.26 -10.59
CA TYR A 172 1.30 3.21 -10.73
C TYR A 172 0.68 2.14 -9.85
N TYR A 173 1.41 1.07 -9.56
CA TYR A 173 0.93 -0.10 -8.85
C TYR A 173 1.64 -0.25 -7.50
N GLN A 174 1.77 -1.43 -6.96
CA GLN A 174 2.31 -1.82 -5.65
C GLN A 174 1.23 -1.85 -4.55
N GLU A 175 -0.04 -1.85 -4.93
CA GLU A 175 -1.12 -2.14 -4.00
C GLU A 175 -1.19 -3.66 -3.80
N ILE A 176 -1.09 -4.08 -2.54
CA ILE A 176 -1.25 -5.47 -2.13
C ILE A 176 -2.28 -5.56 -1.01
N GLU A 177 -3.07 -6.63 -1.04
CA GLU A 177 -4.10 -6.89 -0.03
C GLU A 177 -3.97 -8.34 0.45
N ALA A 178 -3.80 -8.55 1.76
CA ALA A 178 -3.69 -9.88 2.34
C ALA A 178 -5.07 -10.41 2.74
N SER A 179 -5.29 -11.71 2.51
CA SER A 179 -6.52 -12.37 2.94
C SER A 179 -6.72 -12.24 4.45
N PRO A 180 -7.93 -11.87 4.91
CA PRO A 180 -8.20 -11.73 6.34
C PRO A 180 -8.29 -13.07 7.08
N THR A 181 -8.35 -14.22 6.38
CA THR A 181 -8.55 -15.55 6.98
C THR A 181 -7.45 -16.54 6.67
N ASP A 182 -6.56 -16.23 5.72
CA ASP A 182 -5.42 -17.08 5.35
C ASP A 182 -4.18 -16.22 5.17
N ALA A 183 -3.23 -16.37 6.08
CA ALA A 183 -2.03 -15.54 6.13
C ALA A 183 -1.10 -15.74 4.92
N ASP A 184 -1.17 -16.85 4.21
CA ASP A 184 -0.33 -17.15 3.04
C ASP A 184 -0.95 -16.65 1.72
N VAL A 185 -2.18 -16.10 1.74
CA VAL A 185 -2.87 -15.58 0.55
C VAL A 185 -2.75 -14.05 0.50
N VAL A 186 -2.13 -13.55 -0.58
CA VAL A 186 -2.02 -12.11 -0.84
C VAL A 186 -2.31 -11.83 -2.32
N TYR A 187 -3.13 -10.84 -2.55
CA TYR A 187 -3.45 -10.33 -3.88
C TYR A 187 -2.58 -9.10 -4.17
N GLN A 188 -2.13 -8.97 -5.40
CA GLN A 188 -1.37 -7.83 -5.88
C GLN A 188 -2.08 -7.20 -7.06
N ALA A 189 -2.48 -5.94 -6.92
CA ALA A 189 -3.05 -5.15 -8.00
C ALA A 189 -1.96 -4.81 -9.03
N ASP A 190 -2.30 -5.05 -10.30
CA ASP A 190 -1.45 -4.79 -11.45
C ASP A 190 -2.36 -4.64 -12.68
N VAL A 191 -1.82 -4.59 -13.88
CA VAL A 191 -2.59 -4.74 -15.12
C VAL A 191 -3.55 -5.93 -15.01
N PHE A 192 -3.04 -7.07 -14.54
CA PHE A 192 -3.83 -8.22 -14.10
C PHE A 192 -3.58 -8.47 -12.61
N ILE A 193 -4.62 -8.85 -11.87
CA ILE A 193 -4.44 -9.21 -10.46
C ILE A 193 -3.61 -10.50 -10.40
N ASN A 194 -2.54 -10.46 -9.61
CA ASN A 194 -1.75 -11.63 -9.28
C ASN A 194 -2.02 -12.04 -7.83
N VAL A 195 -2.03 -13.34 -7.58
CA VAL A 195 -2.27 -13.90 -6.25
C VAL A 195 -1.16 -14.89 -5.89
N THR A 196 -0.67 -14.78 -4.68
CA THR A 196 0.10 -15.84 -4.02
C THR A 196 -0.79 -16.60 -3.04
N ARG A 197 -0.54 -17.90 -2.88
CA ARG A 197 -1.21 -18.77 -1.90
C ARG A 197 -0.19 -19.57 -1.08
N ASP A 198 1.07 -19.13 -1.10
CA ASP A 198 2.22 -19.76 -0.45
C ASP A 198 3.12 -18.73 0.26
N GLY A 199 2.51 -17.63 0.69
CA GLY A 199 3.21 -16.56 1.40
C GLY A 199 4.25 -15.84 0.56
N GLY A 200 3.97 -15.66 -0.73
CA GLY A 200 4.82 -14.92 -1.65
C GLY A 200 5.90 -15.74 -2.36
N ALA A 201 5.95 -17.07 -2.22
CA ALA A 201 6.96 -17.86 -2.90
C ALA A 201 6.67 -17.97 -4.41
N SER A 202 5.40 -18.02 -4.79
CA SER A 202 4.97 -17.99 -6.20
C SER A 202 3.78 -17.06 -6.40
N PHE A 203 3.60 -16.56 -7.63
CA PHE A 203 2.47 -15.75 -8.04
C PHE A 203 1.83 -16.31 -9.30
N ASN A 204 0.50 -16.27 -9.34
CA ASN A 204 -0.28 -16.65 -10.51
C ASN A 204 -1.30 -15.55 -10.81
N VAL A 205 -1.60 -15.37 -12.09
CA VAL A 205 -2.69 -14.48 -12.50
C VAL A 205 -4.00 -15.05 -11.95
N LEU A 206 -4.77 -14.21 -11.26
CA LEU A 206 -6.05 -14.60 -10.66
C LEU A 206 -7.12 -14.85 -11.74
N GLU A 207 -7.15 -13.98 -12.75
CA GLU A 207 -8.19 -13.95 -13.77
C GLU A 207 -7.91 -14.97 -14.87
N THR A 208 -8.83 -15.89 -15.08
CA THR A 208 -8.74 -16.90 -16.16
C THR A 208 -9.59 -16.54 -17.38
N GLY A 209 -10.39 -15.46 -17.31
CA GLY A 209 -11.22 -14.95 -18.38
C GLY A 209 -11.17 -13.42 -18.46
N HIS A 210 -11.53 -12.87 -19.61
CA HIS A 210 -11.62 -11.40 -19.78
C HIS A 210 -12.99 -10.88 -19.32
N THR A 211 -13.37 -11.13 -18.08
CA THR A 211 -14.69 -10.76 -17.53
C THR A 211 -14.69 -9.36 -16.90
N LYS A 212 -13.54 -8.74 -16.71
CA LYS A 212 -13.41 -7.37 -16.23
C LYS A 212 -12.34 -6.59 -16.99
N HIS A 213 -12.34 -5.25 -16.81
CA HIS A 213 -11.27 -4.40 -17.29
C HIS A 213 -9.95 -4.69 -16.54
N SER A 214 -8.83 -4.58 -17.23
CA SER A 214 -7.49 -4.57 -16.66
C SER A 214 -7.22 -3.29 -15.85
N ASP A 215 -5.98 -3.06 -15.44
CA ASP A 215 -5.54 -1.89 -14.69
C ASP A 215 -6.26 -1.76 -13.34
N ASN A 216 -5.83 -2.63 -12.42
CA ASN A 216 -6.43 -2.75 -11.08
C ASN A 216 -5.68 -1.86 -10.09
N HIS A 217 -6.42 -1.07 -9.32
CA HIS A 217 -5.87 -0.09 -8.39
C HIS A 217 -6.33 -0.27 -6.95
N ALA A 218 -7.41 -1.00 -6.73
CA ALA A 218 -7.91 -1.28 -5.40
C ALA A 218 -8.54 -2.68 -5.35
N ILE A 219 -8.31 -3.38 -4.24
CA ILE A 219 -8.91 -4.69 -3.96
C ILE A 219 -9.47 -4.64 -2.54
N TRP A 220 -10.70 -5.09 -2.37
CA TRP A 220 -11.27 -5.33 -1.06
C TRP A 220 -11.74 -6.78 -0.97
N ILE A 221 -11.54 -7.40 0.19
CA ILE A 221 -11.87 -8.80 0.46
C ILE A 221 -12.86 -8.86 1.62
N ASP A 222 -14.00 -9.51 1.42
CA ASP A 222 -14.95 -9.73 2.50
C ASP A 222 -14.39 -10.70 3.55
N ALA A 223 -14.18 -10.22 4.78
CA ALA A 223 -13.64 -11.01 5.88
C ALA A 223 -14.56 -12.19 6.30
N LYS A 224 -15.86 -12.14 5.95
CA LYS A 224 -16.82 -13.22 6.23
C LYS A 224 -16.92 -14.24 5.10
N ASN A 225 -16.54 -13.85 3.90
CA ASN A 225 -16.54 -14.68 2.71
C ASN A 225 -15.43 -14.26 1.77
N THR A 226 -14.22 -14.77 1.95
CA THR A 226 -13.04 -14.40 1.18
C THR A 226 -13.09 -14.72 -0.32
N ARG A 227 -14.14 -15.41 -0.78
CA ARG A 227 -14.44 -15.56 -2.21
C ARG A 227 -15.15 -14.32 -2.80
N HIS A 228 -15.64 -13.43 -1.95
CA HIS A 228 -16.26 -12.17 -2.34
C HIS A 228 -15.22 -11.07 -2.38
N LEU A 229 -14.98 -10.55 -3.57
CA LEU A 229 -14.00 -9.52 -3.85
C LEU A 229 -14.68 -8.32 -4.52
N LEU A 230 -14.24 -7.11 -4.17
CA LEU A 230 -14.49 -5.90 -4.95
C LEU A 230 -13.17 -5.41 -5.54
N VAL A 231 -13.18 -5.02 -6.79
CA VAL A 231 -11.99 -4.55 -7.52
C VAL A 231 -12.30 -3.24 -8.22
N GLY A 232 -11.53 -2.21 -7.88
CA GLY A 232 -11.54 -0.92 -8.56
C GLY A 232 -10.52 -0.89 -9.70
N THR A 233 -10.96 -0.46 -10.87
CA THR A 233 -10.15 -0.40 -12.09
C THR A 233 -10.29 0.95 -12.78
N ASP A 234 -9.50 1.20 -13.83
CA ASP A 234 -9.64 2.36 -14.71
C ASP A 234 -11.02 2.46 -15.39
N ALA A 235 -11.79 1.39 -15.47
CA ALA A 235 -13.10 1.35 -16.11
C ALA A 235 -14.22 0.93 -15.17
N GLY A 236 -14.12 1.22 -13.89
CA GLY A 236 -15.19 1.06 -12.93
C GLY A 236 -14.93 0.05 -11.84
N LEU A 237 -16.00 -0.27 -11.10
CA LEU A 237 -16.00 -1.23 -10.02
C LEU A 237 -16.52 -2.58 -10.50
N TYR A 238 -15.83 -3.63 -10.07
CA TYR A 238 -16.17 -5.02 -10.37
C TYR A 238 -16.29 -5.84 -9.10
N GLU A 239 -17.14 -6.86 -9.13
CA GLU A 239 -17.43 -7.75 -8.00
C GLU A 239 -17.33 -9.20 -8.43
N SER A 240 -16.70 -10.02 -7.59
CA SER A 240 -16.64 -11.48 -7.74
C SER A 240 -17.16 -12.17 -6.48
N PHE A 241 -17.81 -13.32 -6.63
CA PHE A 241 -18.24 -14.20 -5.53
C PHE A 241 -17.57 -15.58 -5.57
N ASP A 242 -16.62 -15.77 -6.47
CA ASP A 242 -15.99 -17.06 -6.75
C ASP A 242 -14.46 -17.01 -6.71
N ASP A 243 -13.91 -16.10 -5.88
CA ASP A 243 -12.47 -15.92 -5.71
C ASP A 243 -11.79 -15.38 -6.99
N GLY A 244 -12.49 -14.48 -7.69
CA GLY A 244 -11.94 -13.78 -8.85
C GLY A 244 -11.93 -14.56 -10.17
N ARG A 245 -12.68 -15.67 -10.26
CA ARG A 245 -12.80 -16.43 -11.52
C ARG A 245 -13.68 -15.71 -12.52
N GLU A 246 -14.79 -15.14 -12.05
CA GLU A 246 -15.69 -14.30 -12.82
C GLU A 246 -15.98 -13.00 -12.10
N PHE A 247 -16.09 -11.90 -12.87
CA PHE A 247 -16.42 -10.58 -12.36
C PHE A 247 -17.64 -10.00 -13.04
N ARG A 248 -18.48 -9.32 -12.27
CA ARG A 248 -19.57 -8.51 -12.78
C ARG A 248 -19.26 -7.02 -12.60
N HIS A 249 -19.56 -6.22 -13.61
CA HIS A 249 -19.42 -4.77 -13.57
C HIS A 249 -20.59 -4.08 -12.85
N PHE A 250 -20.32 -2.97 -12.14
CA PHE A 250 -21.34 -2.07 -11.61
C PHE A 250 -21.58 -0.90 -12.58
N PRO A 251 -22.54 -0.98 -13.50
CA PRO A 251 -22.71 0.04 -14.55
C PRO A 251 -23.42 1.31 -14.07
N ASN A 252 -23.99 1.32 -12.88
CA ASN A 252 -24.85 2.38 -12.35
C ASN A 252 -24.14 3.35 -11.39
N LEU A 253 -22.84 3.25 -11.26
CA LEU A 253 -22.06 4.18 -10.46
C LEU A 253 -21.75 5.45 -11.31
N PRO A 254 -21.86 6.65 -10.72
CA PRO A 254 -21.52 7.89 -11.41
C PRO A 254 -20.00 8.15 -11.51
N VAL A 255 -19.20 7.14 -11.20
CA VAL A 255 -17.73 7.17 -11.23
C VAL A 255 -17.24 6.04 -12.13
N SER A 256 -16.32 6.36 -13.02
CA SER A 256 -15.80 5.42 -14.02
C SER A 256 -14.36 4.94 -13.76
N GLN A 257 -13.62 5.61 -12.88
CA GLN A 257 -12.25 5.25 -12.54
C GLN A 257 -12.06 5.19 -11.03
N PHE A 258 -11.36 4.15 -10.57
CA PHE A 258 -11.03 3.92 -9.16
C PHE A 258 -9.52 3.75 -9.05
N TYR A 259 -8.84 4.73 -8.46
CA TYR A 259 -7.41 4.65 -8.23
C TYR A 259 -7.04 4.28 -6.78
N LYS A 260 -7.79 4.74 -5.80
CA LYS A 260 -7.73 4.37 -4.37
C LYS A 260 -8.94 4.92 -3.64
#